data_3ca7d768dc9220dad658425b594d6371
#
_entry.id   3ca7d768dc9220dad658425b594d6371
#
_cell.length_a   1.000
_cell.length_b   1.000
_cell.length_c   1.000
_cell.angle_alpha   90.00
_cell.angle_beta   90.00
_cell.angle_gamma   90.00
#
_symmetry.space_group_name_H-M   'P 1'
#
loop_
_entity.id
_entity.type
_entity.pdbx_description
1 polymer ?
#
loop_
_entity_poly.entity_id
_entity_poly.type
_entity_poly.pdbx_seq_one_letter_code
_entity_poly.pdbx_strand_id
1 'polypeptide(L)'
;MQMEASPDEEDVVTLEIKSDIQLILSALCETDMHRKELFGSEGVEMAVHFLRKGANKFYSGLGHNKLILTTVDCVWSCIVGCYTTEDYFLAKEGAYLLLDLLNSSPRCIHSIVLATLLELCDNPNTMSHILSWKDDGGQTAPRLLLQLWREEEEELKVSRNQYGGIADPQKPILSLYQQGDTQLPFPAHVPSAAVLEISENLRSKIYSIFCKLGFQDLPGLSRKDYVTLSIVRRYLDFKVGEVWEEISRELSLDGVRPITPDEEALSTILKIAEDTARRVSAEQNSILEQQEKEDISEEELMYTEIKSHWKQRELTAKLWDSYVSKTSNYEVLKEVKARREKYIESSRTKPKHEDAAVHHTEHFIGQVLSVERTDSQGPAGVKLTLARAPIEAACQDEVGPTTQDPEYFSTVSIKD
;
A
#
# COMPACT_ATOMS: atom_id res chain seq x y z
N MET A 1 5.79 -5.54 38.07
CA MET A 1 5.39 -6.93 38.30
C MET A 1 3.89 -7.15 38.58
N GLN A 2 3.16 -6.25 39.23
CA GLN A 2 1.70 -6.41 39.39
C GLN A 2 0.87 -6.07 38.12
N MET A 3 1.47 -5.49 37.10
CA MET A 3 0.78 -5.12 35.85
C MET A 3 0.51 -6.29 34.90
N GLU A 4 1.24 -7.42 35.04
CA GLU A 4 1.15 -8.54 34.10
C GLU A 4 -0.01 -9.52 34.34
N ALA A 5 -0.64 -9.48 35.49
CA ALA A 5 -1.54 -10.55 35.99
C ALA A 5 -3.02 -10.23 35.79
N SER A 6 -3.45 -9.61 34.68
CA SER A 6 -4.87 -9.34 34.49
C SER A 6 -5.50 -10.22 33.41
N PRO A 7 -6.72 -10.74 33.62
CA PRO A 7 -7.46 -11.51 32.63
C PRO A 7 -7.82 -10.69 31.40
N ASP A 8 -8.18 -11.35 30.30
CA ASP A 8 -8.43 -10.76 28.97
C ASP A 8 -9.57 -9.72 28.91
N GLU A 9 -10.40 -9.62 29.93
CA GLU A 9 -11.42 -8.59 30.12
C GLU A 9 -10.98 -7.65 31.25
N GLU A 10 -10.12 -6.69 30.93
CA GLU A 10 -9.71 -5.68 31.92
C GLU A 10 -10.80 -4.62 32.09
N ASP A 11 -11.17 -4.36 33.35
CA ASP A 11 -12.00 -3.24 33.71
C ASP A 11 -11.36 -1.91 33.29
N VAL A 12 -12.20 -0.95 32.86
CA VAL A 12 -11.78 0.39 32.42
C VAL A 12 -10.90 1.09 33.47
N VAL A 13 -11.19 0.90 34.74
CA VAL A 13 -10.40 1.48 35.85
C VAL A 13 -8.99 0.89 35.90
N THR A 14 -8.86 -0.42 35.69
CA THR A 14 -7.56 -1.08 35.64
C THR A 14 -6.71 -0.61 34.45
N LEU A 15 -7.33 -0.40 33.29
CA LEU A 15 -6.66 0.15 32.11
C LEU A 15 -6.18 1.59 32.35
N GLU A 16 -7.01 2.39 33.00
CA GLU A 16 -6.67 3.77 33.37
C GLU A 16 -5.49 3.82 34.33
N ILE A 17 -5.50 3.00 35.40
CA ILE A 17 -4.39 2.89 36.36
C ILE A 17 -3.08 2.47 35.64
N LYS A 18 -3.14 1.52 34.72
CA LYS A 18 -1.96 1.09 33.95
C LYS A 18 -1.43 2.22 33.07
N SER A 19 -2.32 2.96 32.41
CA SER A 19 -1.97 4.12 31.58
C SER A 19 -1.31 5.21 32.43
N ASP A 20 -1.87 5.53 33.59
CA ASP A 20 -1.34 6.56 34.50
C ASP A 20 0.03 6.18 35.06
N ILE A 21 0.25 4.90 35.39
CA ILE A 21 1.56 4.41 35.81
C ILE A 21 2.60 4.59 34.68
N GLN A 22 2.24 4.26 33.44
CA GLN A 22 3.14 4.44 32.31
C GLN A 22 3.47 5.92 32.09
N LEU A 23 2.49 6.84 32.16
CA LEU A 23 2.73 8.28 32.06
C LEU A 23 3.66 8.80 33.16
N ILE A 24 3.51 8.28 34.40
CA ILE A 24 4.43 8.64 35.49
C ILE A 24 5.85 8.15 35.18
N LEU A 25 6.02 6.94 34.66
CA LEU A 25 7.32 6.41 34.25
C LEU A 25 7.92 7.23 33.12
N SER A 26 7.13 7.59 32.10
CA SER A 26 7.55 8.46 31.01
C SER A 26 8.08 9.79 31.54
N ALA A 27 7.32 10.48 32.35
CA ALA A 27 7.70 11.77 32.93
C ALA A 27 8.96 11.67 33.83
N LEU A 28 9.18 10.55 34.50
CA LEU A 28 10.37 10.34 35.32
C LEU A 28 11.63 10.06 34.49
N CYS A 29 11.51 9.41 33.36
CA CYS A 29 12.64 8.96 32.53
C CYS A 29 13.03 9.97 31.43
N GLU A 30 12.11 10.82 30.98
CA GLU A 30 12.22 11.67 29.78
C GLU A 30 13.55 12.47 29.73
N THR A 31 13.96 13.04 30.85
CA THR A 31 15.13 13.93 30.92
C THR A 31 16.35 13.32 31.65
N ASP A 32 16.25 12.10 32.14
CA ASP A 32 17.26 11.50 33.00
C ASP A 32 17.75 10.14 32.45
N MET A 33 18.92 10.14 31.83
CA MET A 33 19.54 8.95 31.25
C MET A 33 19.73 7.83 32.29
N HIS A 34 20.10 8.17 33.52
CA HIS A 34 20.30 7.19 34.57
C HIS A 34 18.99 6.48 34.96
N ARG A 35 17.87 7.19 34.90
CA ARG A 35 16.55 6.60 35.11
C ARG A 35 16.13 5.69 33.95
N LYS A 36 16.51 6.01 32.70
CA LYS A 36 16.34 5.12 31.55
C LYS A 36 17.14 3.82 31.73
N GLU A 37 18.36 3.89 32.24
CA GLU A 37 19.14 2.70 32.59
C GLU A 37 18.47 1.86 33.69
N LEU A 38 17.87 2.49 34.70
CA LEU A 38 17.13 1.82 35.76
C LEU A 38 15.83 1.19 35.29
N PHE A 39 15.20 1.72 34.26
CA PHE A 39 14.05 1.10 33.60
C PHE A 39 14.40 -0.31 33.09
N GLY A 40 15.58 -0.46 32.50
CA GLY A 40 16.26 -1.72 32.25
C GLY A 40 15.46 -2.74 31.46
N SER A 41 15.88 -4.00 31.51
CA SER A 41 15.24 -5.09 30.76
C SER A 41 13.81 -5.40 31.21
N GLU A 42 13.52 -5.29 32.51
CA GLU A 42 12.16 -5.54 33.03
C GLU A 42 11.13 -4.52 32.52
N GLY A 43 11.53 -3.25 32.45
CA GLY A 43 10.71 -2.19 31.89
C GLY A 43 10.48 -2.39 30.39
N VAL A 44 11.52 -2.79 29.65
CA VAL A 44 11.39 -3.11 28.22
C VAL A 44 10.44 -4.29 27.99
N GLU A 45 10.54 -5.36 28.79
CA GLU A 45 9.63 -6.52 28.67
C GLU A 45 8.17 -6.13 28.95
N MET A 46 7.95 -5.24 29.90
CA MET A 46 6.62 -4.68 30.17
C MET A 46 6.07 -3.93 28.93
N ALA A 47 6.87 -3.04 28.34
CA ALA A 47 6.45 -2.28 27.16
C ALA A 47 6.16 -3.22 25.98
N VAL A 48 7.04 -4.19 25.69
CA VAL A 48 6.84 -5.22 24.66
C VAL A 48 5.56 -6.03 24.91
N HIS A 49 5.29 -6.39 26.16
CA HIS A 49 4.06 -7.11 26.51
C HIS A 49 2.79 -6.31 26.15
N PHE A 50 2.77 -5.02 26.48
CA PHE A 50 1.61 -4.18 26.17
C PHE A 50 1.46 -3.90 24.67
N LEU A 51 2.57 -3.72 23.94
CA LEU A 51 2.54 -3.59 22.49
C LEU A 51 1.94 -4.82 21.82
N ARG A 52 2.37 -6.04 22.23
CA ARG A 52 1.84 -7.31 21.70
C ARG A 52 0.34 -7.48 21.98
N LYS A 53 -0.11 -7.12 23.17
CA LYS A 53 -1.54 -7.21 23.52
C LYS A 53 -2.38 -6.13 22.82
N GLY A 54 -1.80 -4.99 22.54
CA GLY A 54 -2.50 -3.82 22.05
C GLY A 54 -2.92 -3.90 20.61
N ALA A 55 -2.12 -4.50 19.75
CA ALA A 55 -2.34 -4.51 18.30
C ALA A 55 -3.72 -5.06 17.87
N ASN A 56 -4.33 -5.93 18.69
CA ASN A 56 -5.61 -6.58 18.36
C ASN A 56 -6.85 -5.96 19.03
N LYS A 57 -6.71 -4.87 19.80
CA LYS A 57 -7.79 -4.37 20.68
C LYS A 57 -8.20 -2.91 20.43
N PHE A 58 -7.84 -2.30 19.32
CA PHE A 58 -8.16 -0.90 19.01
C PHE A 58 -9.65 -0.54 18.94
N TYR A 59 -10.54 -1.53 18.90
CA TYR A 59 -11.97 -1.31 18.68
C TYR A 59 -12.80 -1.26 19.96
N SER A 60 -12.23 -1.59 21.09
CA SER A 60 -13.02 -1.84 22.32
C SER A 60 -13.19 -0.63 23.23
N GLY A 61 -12.96 0.58 22.73
CA GLY A 61 -13.22 1.83 23.46
C GLY A 61 -11.97 2.63 23.83
N LEU A 62 -12.19 3.73 24.54
CA LEU A 62 -11.14 4.72 24.86
C LEU A 62 -10.01 4.15 25.72
N GLY A 63 -10.30 3.21 26.64
CA GLY A 63 -9.33 2.70 27.61
C GLY A 63 -8.15 1.95 26.95
N HIS A 64 -8.40 1.12 25.96
CA HIS A 64 -7.34 0.39 25.26
C HIS A 64 -6.51 1.31 24.37
N ASN A 65 -7.11 2.27 23.69
CA ASN A 65 -6.40 3.23 22.86
C ASN A 65 -5.48 4.11 23.72
N LYS A 66 -5.94 4.55 24.90
CA LYS A 66 -5.12 5.29 25.86
C LYS A 66 -3.92 4.46 26.32
N LEU A 67 -4.15 3.20 26.69
CA LEU A 67 -3.06 2.31 27.12
C LEU A 67 -1.99 2.13 26.08
N ILE A 68 -2.35 1.99 24.80
CA ILE A 68 -1.39 1.86 23.71
C ILE A 68 -0.63 3.15 23.48
N LEU A 69 -1.33 4.29 23.47
CA LEU A 69 -0.69 5.60 23.34
C LEU A 69 0.33 5.82 24.45
N THR A 70 -0.05 5.54 25.69
CA THR A 70 0.87 5.67 26.83
C THR A 70 2.00 4.64 26.79
N THR A 71 1.77 3.46 26.20
CA THR A 71 2.84 2.47 26.00
C THR A 71 3.86 2.95 24.97
N VAL A 72 3.43 3.51 23.83
CA VAL A 72 4.32 4.06 22.82
C VAL A 72 5.09 5.27 23.38
N ASP A 73 4.41 6.14 24.13
CA ASP A 73 5.04 7.26 24.86
C ASP A 73 6.09 6.77 25.87
N CYS A 74 5.78 5.70 26.59
CA CYS A 74 6.72 5.04 27.53
C CYS A 74 7.93 4.46 26.78
N VAL A 75 7.76 3.86 25.60
CA VAL A 75 8.89 3.43 24.76
C VAL A 75 9.75 4.60 24.39
N TRP A 76 9.16 5.70 23.94
CA TRP A 76 9.88 6.91 23.56
C TRP A 76 10.65 7.51 24.74
N SER A 77 9.97 7.70 25.87
CA SER A 77 10.57 8.40 27.03
C SER A 77 11.54 7.55 27.86
N CYS A 78 11.32 6.23 27.95
CA CYS A 78 12.09 5.34 28.84
C CYS A 78 13.13 4.48 28.11
N ILE A 79 12.93 4.18 26.83
CA ILE A 79 13.78 3.25 26.07
C ILE A 79 14.66 4.02 25.07
N VAL A 80 14.05 4.88 24.25
CA VAL A 80 14.75 5.63 23.20
C VAL A 80 15.78 6.58 23.79
N GLY A 81 16.97 6.63 23.17
CA GLY A 81 18.10 7.45 23.62
C GLY A 81 19.00 6.75 24.66
N CYS A 82 18.68 5.51 25.06
CA CYS A 82 19.54 4.71 25.92
C CYS A 82 19.91 3.39 25.21
N TYR A 83 21.13 3.27 24.72
CA TYR A 83 21.57 2.13 23.88
C TYR A 83 21.32 0.75 24.51
N THR A 84 21.45 0.60 25.81
CA THR A 84 21.26 -0.70 26.48
C THR A 84 19.81 -1.14 26.45
N THR A 85 18.87 -0.23 26.68
CA THR A 85 17.42 -0.51 26.61
C THR A 85 16.94 -0.62 25.18
N GLU A 86 17.50 0.19 24.25
CA GLU A 86 17.20 0.10 22.81
C GLU A 86 17.62 -1.24 22.22
N ASP A 87 18.87 -1.66 22.44
CA ASP A 87 19.38 -2.94 21.93
C ASP A 87 18.57 -4.12 22.48
N TYR A 88 18.17 -4.04 23.75
CA TYR A 88 17.31 -5.06 24.33
C TYR A 88 15.90 -5.04 23.73
N PHE A 89 15.34 -3.84 23.47
CA PHE A 89 14.05 -3.66 22.81
C PHE A 89 14.06 -4.21 21.38
N LEU A 90 15.13 -3.93 20.64
CA LEU A 90 15.33 -4.48 19.29
C LEU A 90 15.47 -6.00 19.31
N ALA A 91 16.22 -6.56 20.27
CA ALA A 91 16.37 -7.99 20.44
C ALA A 91 15.04 -8.71 20.78
N LYS A 92 14.08 -7.98 21.38
CA LYS A 92 12.71 -8.46 21.65
C LYS A 92 11.71 -8.16 20.52
N GLU A 93 12.22 -7.85 19.33
CA GLU A 93 11.41 -7.51 18.15
C GLU A 93 10.58 -6.22 18.29
N GLY A 94 11.02 -5.32 19.18
CA GLY A 94 10.26 -4.10 19.48
C GLY A 94 10.01 -3.22 18.27
N ALA A 95 10.97 -3.10 17.32
CA ALA A 95 10.78 -2.36 16.09
C ALA A 95 9.70 -3.01 15.21
N TYR A 96 9.61 -4.35 15.18
CA TYR A 96 8.55 -5.06 14.43
C TYR A 96 7.19 -4.80 15.04
N LEU A 97 7.08 -4.80 16.37
CA LEU A 97 5.82 -4.49 17.06
C LEU A 97 5.34 -3.06 16.77
N LEU A 98 6.26 -2.09 16.66
CA LEU A 98 5.90 -0.73 16.27
C LEU A 98 5.42 -0.67 14.81
N LEU A 99 6.02 -1.44 13.91
CA LEU A 99 5.59 -1.52 12.51
C LEU A 99 4.26 -2.26 12.36
N ASP A 100 4.04 -3.35 13.11
CA ASP A 100 2.77 -4.05 13.17
C ASP A 100 1.66 -3.13 13.70
N LEU A 101 1.99 -2.35 14.74
CA LEU A 101 1.10 -1.35 15.28
C LEU A 101 0.77 -0.29 14.23
N LEU A 102 1.75 0.21 13.50
CA LEU A 102 1.58 1.19 12.43
C LEU A 102 0.69 0.66 11.30
N ASN A 103 0.83 -0.62 10.95
CA ASN A 103 0.05 -1.27 9.90
C ASN A 103 -1.40 -1.54 10.32
N SER A 104 -1.66 -1.80 11.60
CA SER A 104 -2.98 -2.22 12.11
C SER A 104 -3.79 -1.12 12.79
N SER A 105 -3.16 0.01 13.16
CA SER A 105 -3.77 1.03 14.00
C SER A 105 -4.49 2.14 13.21
N PRO A 106 -5.43 2.86 13.85
CA PRO A 106 -6.04 4.03 13.25
C PRO A 106 -5.02 5.19 13.15
N ARG A 107 -5.26 6.08 12.19
CA ARG A 107 -4.38 7.23 11.85
C ARG A 107 -3.95 8.08 13.06
N CYS A 108 -4.82 8.24 14.06
CA CYS A 108 -4.51 9.06 15.25
C CYS A 108 -3.28 8.56 16.04
N ILE A 109 -2.88 7.30 15.87
CA ILE A 109 -1.72 6.71 16.55
C ILE A 109 -0.46 6.79 15.68
N HIS A 110 -0.60 6.92 14.35
CA HIS A 110 0.54 6.90 13.42
C HIS A 110 1.60 7.95 13.75
N SER A 111 1.19 9.15 14.18
CA SER A 111 2.13 10.24 14.46
C SER A 111 3.12 9.91 15.57
N ILE A 112 2.63 9.35 16.69
CA ILE A 112 3.50 8.98 17.82
C ILE A 112 4.37 7.76 17.49
N VAL A 113 3.83 6.77 16.78
CA VAL A 113 4.59 5.59 16.37
C VAL A 113 5.70 5.97 15.40
N LEU A 114 5.42 6.81 14.40
CA LEU A 114 6.42 7.30 13.45
C LEU A 114 7.49 8.16 14.15
N ALA A 115 7.11 8.98 15.13
CA ALA A 115 8.07 9.75 15.92
C ALA A 115 9.00 8.83 16.72
N THR A 116 8.44 7.83 17.39
CA THR A 116 9.21 6.83 18.16
C THR A 116 10.16 6.02 17.25
N LEU A 117 9.68 5.59 16.07
CA LEU A 117 10.51 4.90 15.08
C LEU A 117 11.63 5.79 14.55
N LEU A 118 11.35 7.06 14.30
CA LEU A 118 12.34 8.02 13.81
C LEU A 118 13.48 8.20 14.80
N GLU A 119 13.18 8.43 16.07
CA GLU A 119 14.18 8.57 17.14
C GLU A 119 14.94 7.24 17.35
N LEU A 120 14.25 6.11 17.29
CA LEU A 120 14.89 4.79 17.38
C LEU A 120 15.87 4.54 16.23
N CYS A 121 15.68 5.16 15.06
CA CYS A 121 16.62 5.09 13.93
C CYS A 121 17.95 5.78 14.17
N ASP A 122 18.14 6.50 15.26
CA ASP A 122 19.46 7.01 15.68
C ASP A 122 20.38 5.87 16.14
N ASN A 123 19.81 4.75 16.56
CA ASN A 123 20.54 3.51 16.75
C ASN A 123 20.74 2.79 15.39
N PRO A 124 22.00 2.57 14.94
CA PRO A 124 22.28 1.97 13.63
C PRO A 124 21.67 0.57 13.44
N ASN A 125 21.49 -0.18 14.53
CA ASN A 125 20.93 -1.54 14.50
C ASN A 125 19.46 -1.53 14.07
N THR A 126 18.72 -0.47 14.35
CA THR A 126 17.30 -0.33 14.03
C THR A 126 17.02 -0.46 12.53
N MET A 127 17.91 0.06 11.68
CA MET A 127 17.71 0.04 10.23
C MET A 127 17.60 -1.39 9.69
N SER A 128 18.43 -2.30 10.18
CA SER A 128 18.38 -3.71 9.77
C SER A 128 17.07 -4.39 10.15
N HIS A 129 16.52 -4.06 11.32
CA HIS A 129 15.20 -4.54 11.76
C HIS A 129 14.08 -3.99 10.89
N ILE A 130 14.08 -2.68 10.61
CA ILE A 130 13.05 -2.06 9.75
C ILE A 130 13.07 -2.67 8.35
N LEU A 131 14.26 -2.81 7.73
CA LEU A 131 14.37 -3.34 6.37
C LEU A 131 14.05 -4.83 6.26
N SER A 132 14.19 -5.59 7.35
CA SER A 132 13.85 -7.02 7.38
C SER A 132 12.40 -7.31 7.74
N TRP A 133 11.67 -6.33 8.27
CA TRP A 133 10.26 -6.49 8.62
C TRP A 133 9.39 -6.77 7.40
N LYS A 134 8.45 -7.69 7.58
CA LYS A 134 7.38 -7.99 6.61
C LYS A 134 6.12 -8.34 7.38
N ASP A 135 4.99 -7.86 6.88
CA ASP A 135 3.69 -8.29 7.38
C ASP A 135 3.32 -9.71 6.90
N ASP A 136 2.19 -10.23 7.35
CA ASP A 136 1.65 -11.53 6.93
C ASP A 136 1.37 -11.60 5.41
N GLY A 137 1.13 -10.46 4.76
CA GLY A 137 0.93 -10.33 3.31
C GLY A 137 2.23 -10.19 2.50
N GLY A 138 3.39 -10.15 3.15
CA GLY A 138 4.69 -9.94 2.52
C GLY A 138 5.01 -8.47 2.20
N GLN A 139 4.22 -7.52 2.71
CA GLN A 139 4.48 -6.08 2.59
C GLN A 139 5.69 -5.71 3.44
N THR A 140 6.60 -4.93 2.87
CA THR A 140 7.80 -4.45 3.56
C THR A 140 7.58 -3.10 4.23
N ALA A 141 8.41 -2.75 5.24
CA ALA A 141 8.30 -1.46 5.92
C ALA A 141 8.44 -0.25 4.98
N PRO A 142 9.38 -0.21 4.01
CA PRO A 142 9.41 0.89 3.05
C PRO A 142 8.11 1.04 2.24
N ARG A 143 7.49 -0.07 1.85
CA ARG A 143 6.21 -0.05 1.14
C ARG A 143 5.06 0.43 2.04
N LEU A 144 5.03 0.01 3.30
CA LEU A 144 4.07 0.51 4.30
C LEU A 144 4.20 2.03 4.48
N LEU A 145 5.41 2.55 4.67
CA LEU A 145 5.65 3.99 4.82
C LEU A 145 5.21 4.79 3.59
N LEU A 146 5.44 4.28 2.38
CA LEU A 146 4.98 4.93 1.15
C LEU A 146 3.46 4.84 0.97
N GLN A 147 2.83 3.78 1.47
CA GLN A 147 1.37 3.69 1.51
C GLN A 147 0.80 4.76 2.45
N LEU A 148 1.31 4.87 3.68
CA LEU A 148 0.90 5.91 4.63
C LEU A 148 1.13 7.33 4.10
N TRP A 149 2.21 7.54 3.34
CA TRP A 149 2.43 8.80 2.65
C TRP A 149 1.30 9.13 1.67
N ARG A 150 0.89 8.17 0.84
CA ARG A 150 -0.20 8.35 -0.12
C ARG A 150 -1.54 8.59 0.56
N GLU A 151 -1.82 7.86 1.64
CA GLU A 151 -3.04 8.04 2.44
C GLU A 151 -3.09 9.44 3.06
N GLU A 152 -1.94 9.94 3.53
CA GLU A 152 -1.82 11.31 4.05
C GLU A 152 -2.02 12.35 2.94
N GLU A 153 -1.48 12.15 1.75
CA GLU A 153 -1.69 13.03 0.59
C GLU A 153 -3.15 13.03 0.14
N GLU A 154 -3.82 11.89 0.18
CA GLU A 154 -5.25 11.77 -0.15
C GLU A 154 -6.11 12.53 0.86
N GLU A 155 -5.83 12.39 2.15
CA GLU A 155 -6.52 13.13 3.23
C GLU A 155 -6.30 14.64 3.08
N LEU A 156 -5.08 15.07 2.81
CA LEU A 156 -4.72 16.45 2.56
C LEU A 156 -5.21 16.94 1.19
N LYS A 157 -5.78 16.07 0.35
CA LYS A 157 -6.25 16.36 -1.01
C LYS A 157 -5.17 16.98 -1.89
N VAL A 158 -3.94 16.47 -1.78
CA VAL A 158 -2.84 16.86 -2.67
C VAL A 158 -3.14 16.41 -4.09
N SER A 159 -2.95 17.30 -5.07
CA SER A 159 -3.21 16.97 -6.46
C SER A 159 -2.18 16.00 -7.03
N ARG A 160 -2.63 14.84 -7.52
CA ARG A 160 -1.81 13.81 -8.16
C ARG A 160 -2.38 13.45 -9.54
N ASN A 161 -1.49 13.03 -10.45
CA ASN A 161 -1.93 12.48 -11.73
C ASN A 161 -2.48 11.04 -11.54
N GLN A 162 -3.03 10.46 -12.60
CA GLN A 162 -3.64 9.11 -12.58
C GLN A 162 -2.69 7.98 -12.12
N TYR A 163 -1.38 8.20 -12.17
CA TYR A 163 -0.33 7.25 -11.77
C TYR A 163 0.26 7.55 -10.38
N GLY A 164 -0.27 8.56 -9.67
CA GLY A 164 0.24 9.00 -8.37
C GLY A 164 1.45 9.94 -8.43
N GLY A 165 1.83 10.41 -9.62
CA GLY A 165 2.91 11.36 -9.84
C GLY A 165 2.48 12.81 -9.63
N ILE A 166 3.42 13.74 -9.77
CA ILE A 166 3.19 15.18 -9.67
C ILE A 166 2.24 15.62 -10.80
N ALA A 167 1.11 16.24 -10.43
CA ALA A 167 0.15 16.80 -11.39
C ALA A 167 0.56 18.22 -11.84
N ASP A 168 0.99 19.05 -10.90
CA ASP A 168 1.40 20.43 -11.13
C ASP A 168 2.80 20.69 -10.56
N PRO A 169 3.81 20.94 -11.41
CA PRO A 169 5.16 21.25 -10.95
C PRO A 169 5.30 22.51 -10.11
N GLN A 170 4.37 23.45 -10.19
CA GLN A 170 4.38 24.65 -9.36
C GLN A 170 3.91 24.35 -7.93
N LYS A 171 3.08 23.31 -7.76
CA LYS A 171 2.47 22.92 -6.49
C LYS A 171 2.66 21.43 -6.21
N PRO A 172 3.91 20.94 -6.10
CA PRO A 172 4.19 19.50 -6.10
C PRO A 172 3.68 18.76 -4.85
N ILE A 173 3.53 19.44 -3.72
CA ILE A 173 3.10 18.85 -2.43
C ILE A 173 2.01 19.65 -1.72
N LEU A 174 1.56 20.75 -2.32
CA LEU A 174 0.61 21.66 -1.70
C LEU A 174 -0.75 21.00 -1.49
N SER A 175 -1.28 21.09 -0.28
CA SER A 175 -2.61 20.59 0.05
C SER A 175 -3.70 21.57 -0.41
N LEU A 176 -4.90 21.03 -0.68
CA LEU A 176 -6.05 21.85 -1.04
C LEU A 176 -6.44 22.83 0.08
N TYR A 177 -6.21 22.45 1.33
CA TYR A 177 -6.48 23.30 2.50
C TYR A 177 -5.60 24.55 2.54
N GLN A 178 -4.39 24.48 2.02
CA GLN A 178 -3.46 25.60 1.90
C GLN A 178 -3.75 26.48 0.66
N GLN A 179 -4.52 25.95 -0.30
CA GLN A 179 -4.93 26.71 -1.50
C GLN A 179 -6.13 27.63 -1.24
N GLY A 180 -6.76 27.53 -0.07
CA GLY A 180 -7.93 28.34 0.28
C GLY A 180 -7.59 29.83 0.18
N ASP A 181 -8.46 30.55 -0.53
CA ASP A 181 -8.43 31.98 -0.78
C ASP A 181 -8.77 32.78 0.51
N THR A 182 -8.14 32.41 1.62
CA THR A 182 -8.25 33.15 2.86
C THR A 182 -7.39 34.42 2.73
N GLN A 183 -8.02 35.45 2.20
CA GLN A 183 -7.48 36.83 2.13
C GLN A 183 -7.26 37.47 3.51
N LEU A 184 -7.28 36.71 4.58
CA LEU A 184 -7.04 37.19 5.92
C LEU A 184 -5.55 37.01 6.26
N PRO A 185 -4.84 38.09 6.59
CA PRO A 185 -3.45 38.00 7.06
C PRO A 185 -3.41 37.15 8.32
N PHE A 186 -2.46 36.20 8.38
CA PHE A 186 -2.24 35.43 9.58
C PHE A 186 -1.82 36.33 10.75
N PRO A 187 -2.34 36.10 11.96
CA PRO A 187 -1.85 36.83 13.13
C PRO A 187 -0.34 36.64 13.27
N ALA A 188 0.38 37.72 13.57
CA ALA A 188 1.86 37.78 13.62
C ALA A 188 2.55 36.74 14.56
N HIS A 189 1.77 35.99 15.35
CA HIS A 189 2.29 35.01 16.33
C HIS A 189 1.95 33.57 15.97
N VAL A 190 1.24 33.31 14.85
CA VAL A 190 0.89 31.96 14.41
C VAL A 190 1.93 31.55 13.36
N PRO A 191 2.57 30.38 13.53
CA PRO A 191 3.45 29.85 12.48
C PRO A 191 2.67 29.68 11.17
N SER A 192 3.34 29.83 10.05
CA SER A 192 2.73 29.60 8.75
C SER A 192 2.21 28.18 8.60
N ALA A 193 1.19 27.96 7.77
CA ALA A 193 0.61 26.65 7.54
C ALA A 193 1.66 25.65 7.02
N ALA A 194 2.60 26.11 6.18
CA ALA A 194 3.70 25.28 5.68
C ALA A 194 4.68 24.86 6.78
N VAL A 195 4.96 25.76 7.75
CA VAL A 195 5.82 25.46 8.90
C VAL A 195 5.15 24.53 9.89
N LEU A 196 3.86 24.73 10.19
CA LEU A 196 3.08 23.82 11.03
C LEU A 196 3.04 22.41 10.45
N GLU A 197 2.93 22.30 9.15
CA GLU A 197 2.96 21.01 8.49
C GLU A 197 4.29 20.26 8.72
N ILE A 198 5.42 20.93 8.74
CA ILE A 198 6.72 20.30 9.01
C ILE A 198 6.76 19.67 10.41
N SER A 199 6.20 20.33 11.41
CA SER A 199 6.24 19.85 12.80
C SER A 199 5.20 18.78 13.11
N GLU A 200 4.01 18.85 12.49
CA GLU A 200 2.85 18.03 12.88
C GLU A 200 2.52 16.91 11.87
N ASN A 201 3.02 17.03 10.64
CA ASN A 201 2.60 16.16 9.54
C ASN A 201 3.31 14.80 9.54
N LEU A 202 2.56 13.76 9.17
CA LEU A 202 3.08 12.41 8.97
C LEU A 202 4.13 12.36 7.85
N ARG A 203 3.97 13.17 6.78
CA ARG A 203 4.91 13.22 5.64
C ARG A 203 6.32 13.60 6.07
N SER A 204 6.48 14.57 6.97
CA SER A 204 7.80 14.99 7.46
C SER A 204 8.49 13.87 8.24
N LYS A 205 7.76 13.12 9.06
CA LYS A 205 8.30 11.99 9.83
C LYS A 205 8.71 10.85 8.90
N ILE A 206 7.84 10.51 7.93
CA ILE A 206 8.13 9.48 6.92
C ILE A 206 9.37 9.86 6.10
N TYR A 207 9.45 11.12 5.63
CA TYR A 207 10.65 11.62 4.95
C TYR A 207 11.92 11.46 5.78
N SER A 208 11.85 11.84 7.06
CA SER A 208 13.00 11.75 7.98
C SER A 208 13.43 10.30 8.22
N ILE A 209 12.49 9.36 8.32
CA ILE A 209 12.81 7.92 8.40
C ILE A 209 13.52 7.46 7.11
N PHE A 210 13.04 7.86 5.92
CA PHE A 210 13.73 7.54 4.67
C PHE A 210 15.12 8.18 4.56
N CYS A 211 15.34 9.37 5.14
CA CYS A 211 16.67 9.95 5.23
C CYS A 211 17.64 9.06 6.05
N LYS A 212 17.15 8.36 7.08
CA LYS A 212 17.94 7.40 7.86
C LYS A 212 18.12 6.07 7.14
N LEU A 213 17.06 5.52 6.53
CA LEU A 213 17.10 4.25 5.79
C LEU A 213 17.88 4.34 4.48
N GLY A 214 17.97 5.53 3.88
CA GLY A 214 18.41 5.73 2.50
C GLY A 214 17.27 5.58 1.50
N PHE A 215 17.51 6.01 0.25
CA PHE A 215 16.53 5.99 -0.84
C PHE A 215 16.89 4.97 -1.94
N GLN A 216 17.88 4.15 -1.70
CA GLN A 216 18.38 3.15 -2.66
C GLN A 216 18.25 1.75 -2.07
N ASP A 217 18.11 0.75 -2.95
CA ASP A 217 18.08 -0.67 -2.61
C ASP A 217 17.03 -1.06 -1.54
N LEU A 218 15.88 -0.36 -1.55
CA LEU A 218 14.78 -0.63 -0.64
C LEU A 218 14.01 -1.89 -1.09
N PRO A 219 13.78 -2.86 -0.18
CA PRO A 219 13.16 -4.12 -0.53
C PRO A 219 11.65 -3.99 -0.82
N GLY A 220 11.15 -4.78 -1.77
CA GLY A 220 9.72 -5.02 -1.98
C GLY A 220 8.92 -3.85 -2.56
N LEU A 221 9.56 -2.88 -3.18
CA LEU A 221 8.91 -1.74 -3.80
C LEU A 221 8.39 -2.07 -5.20
N SER A 222 7.16 -1.67 -5.47
CA SER A 222 6.55 -1.68 -6.80
C SER A 222 6.93 -0.41 -7.58
N ARG A 223 6.65 -0.38 -8.88
CA ARG A 223 6.85 0.82 -9.71
C ARG A 223 6.08 2.03 -9.19
N LYS A 224 4.84 1.82 -8.74
CA LYS A 224 4.04 2.87 -8.10
C LYS A 224 4.73 3.41 -6.83
N ASP A 225 5.37 2.55 -6.07
CA ASP A 225 6.12 2.96 -4.88
C ASP A 225 7.34 3.81 -5.26
N TYR A 226 8.05 3.50 -6.35
CA TYR A 226 9.14 4.33 -6.85
C TYR A 226 8.68 5.71 -7.32
N VAL A 227 7.49 5.81 -7.95
CA VAL A 227 6.88 7.10 -8.30
C VAL A 227 6.65 7.95 -7.04
N THR A 228 6.10 7.37 -5.97
CA THR A 228 5.93 8.07 -4.69
C THR A 228 7.29 8.39 -4.04
N LEU A 229 8.22 7.44 -4.03
CA LEU A 229 9.56 7.62 -3.43
C LEU A 229 10.34 8.77 -4.07
N SER A 230 10.17 9.02 -5.37
CA SER A 230 10.79 10.16 -6.07
C SER A 230 10.32 11.51 -5.52
N ILE A 231 9.05 11.59 -5.07
CA ILE A 231 8.50 12.76 -4.40
C ILE A 231 9.05 12.86 -2.98
N VAL A 232 8.98 11.76 -2.21
CA VAL A 232 9.47 11.71 -0.83
C VAL A 232 10.93 12.16 -0.76
N ARG A 233 11.78 11.68 -1.67
CA ARG A 233 13.21 12.06 -1.73
C ARG A 233 13.45 13.56 -1.88
N ARG A 234 12.50 14.29 -2.47
CA ARG A 234 12.60 15.74 -2.73
C ARG A 234 11.65 16.57 -1.87
N TYR A 235 11.06 15.95 -0.87
CA TYR A 235 10.07 16.60 -0.01
C TYR A 235 10.58 17.92 0.60
N LEU A 236 11.82 17.93 1.11
CA LEU A 236 12.38 19.13 1.71
C LEU A 236 12.58 20.26 0.68
N ASP A 237 13.04 19.93 -0.53
CA ASP A 237 13.21 20.91 -1.61
C ASP A 237 11.87 21.57 -1.95
N PHE A 238 10.80 20.77 -2.01
CA PHE A 238 9.45 21.27 -2.28
C PHE A 238 8.90 22.09 -1.11
N LYS A 239 9.17 21.66 0.13
CA LYS A 239 8.74 22.39 1.33
C LYS A 239 9.40 23.77 1.45
N VAL A 240 10.68 23.86 1.12
CA VAL A 240 11.38 25.15 1.06
C VAL A 240 10.69 26.08 0.06
N GLY A 241 10.37 25.60 -1.14
CA GLY A 241 9.64 26.38 -2.13
C GLY A 241 8.28 26.85 -1.61
N GLU A 242 7.51 25.96 -0.98
CA GLU A 242 6.19 26.25 -0.42
C GLU A 242 6.24 27.33 0.69
N VAL A 243 7.18 27.21 1.62
CA VAL A 243 7.37 28.20 2.70
C VAL A 243 7.71 29.59 2.13
N TRP A 244 8.60 29.64 1.15
CA TRP A 244 8.98 30.92 0.56
C TRP A 244 7.89 31.52 -0.35
N GLU A 245 7.07 30.69 -0.99
CA GLU A 245 5.88 31.18 -1.68
C GLU A 245 4.87 31.78 -0.71
N GLU A 246 4.64 31.11 0.43
CA GLU A 246 3.75 31.62 1.48
C GLU A 246 4.25 32.98 2.04
N ILE A 247 5.55 33.10 2.34
CA ILE A 247 6.17 34.34 2.78
C ILE A 247 5.99 35.45 1.71
N SER A 248 6.23 35.15 0.45
CA SER A 248 6.05 36.12 -0.65
C SER A 248 4.62 36.61 -0.74
N ARG A 249 3.65 35.73 -0.55
CA ARG A 249 2.22 36.07 -0.55
C ARG A 249 1.86 36.97 0.64
N GLU A 250 2.34 36.64 1.85
CA GLU A 250 2.11 37.45 3.04
C GLU A 250 2.69 38.85 2.91
N LEU A 251 3.94 38.96 2.45
CA LEU A 251 4.55 40.27 2.17
C LEU A 251 3.70 41.09 1.19
N SER A 252 3.14 40.47 0.16
CA SER A 252 2.27 41.13 -0.81
C SER A 252 0.95 41.59 -0.18
N LEU A 253 0.35 40.78 0.72
CA LEU A 253 -0.88 41.14 1.44
C LEU A 253 -0.65 42.33 2.40
N ASP A 254 0.49 42.36 3.06
CA ASP A 254 0.87 43.45 3.96
C ASP A 254 1.34 44.74 3.22
N GLY A 255 1.39 44.68 1.88
CA GLY A 255 1.85 45.78 1.04
C GLY A 255 3.36 46.03 1.16
N VAL A 256 4.10 45.11 1.74
CA VAL A 256 5.55 45.18 1.88
C VAL A 256 6.20 44.70 0.59
N ARG A 257 7.02 45.53 -0.02
CA ARG A 257 7.81 45.14 -1.20
C ARG A 257 9.23 44.81 -0.78
N PRO A 258 9.68 43.59 -1.08
CA PRO A 258 11.10 43.23 -0.88
C PRO A 258 12.00 44.17 -1.68
N ILE A 259 13.21 44.40 -1.21
CA ILE A 259 14.24 45.05 -2.02
C ILE A 259 14.68 44.13 -3.16
N THR A 260 15.19 44.73 -4.24
CA THR A 260 15.52 43.96 -5.48
C THR A 260 16.35 42.67 -5.23
N PRO A 261 17.40 42.67 -4.41
CA PRO A 261 18.16 41.44 -4.10
C PRO A 261 17.32 40.34 -3.44
N ASP A 262 16.40 40.72 -2.54
CA ASP A 262 15.53 39.76 -1.85
C ASP A 262 14.46 39.22 -2.79
N GLU A 263 13.89 40.05 -3.67
CA GLU A 263 12.94 39.65 -4.71
C GLU A 263 13.59 38.68 -5.71
N GLU A 264 14.83 38.92 -6.14
CA GLU A 264 15.60 38.01 -6.98
C GLU A 264 15.89 36.67 -6.28
N ALA A 265 16.22 36.69 -4.98
CA ALA A 265 16.46 35.49 -4.17
C ALA A 265 15.17 34.64 -4.05
N LEU A 266 14.04 35.27 -3.71
CA LEU A 266 12.73 34.59 -3.62
C LEU A 266 12.34 33.96 -4.95
N SER A 267 12.46 34.72 -6.03
CA SER A 267 12.18 34.22 -7.39
C SER A 267 13.07 33.03 -7.76
N THR A 268 14.35 33.09 -7.39
CA THR A 268 15.31 32.01 -7.65
C THR A 268 14.97 30.75 -6.87
N ILE A 269 14.58 30.85 -5.61
CA ILE A 269 14.19 29.72 -4.76
C ILE A 269 12.95 29.03 -5.35
N LEU A 270 11.92 29.79 -5.70
CA LEU A 270 10.69 29.27 -6.30
C LEU A 270 10.97 28.56 -7.63
N LYS A 271 11.82 29.16 -8.46
CA LYS A 271 12.24 28.57 -9.73
C LYS A 271 13.00 27.25 -9.55
N ILE A 272 13.90 27.17 -8.57
CA ILE A 272 14.64 25.94 -8.27
C ILE A 272 13.68 24.83 -7.81
N ALA A 273 12.69 25.16 -6.97
CA ALA A 273 11.67 24.20 -6.53
C ALA A 273 10.85 23.67 -7.73
N GLU A 274 10.41 24.55 -8.61
CA GLU A 274 9.65 24.18 -9.81
C GLU A 274 10.49 23.34 -10.80
N ASP A 275 11.74 23.73 -11.05
CA ASP A 275 12.66 22.97 -11.91
C ASP A 275 12.98 21.59 -11.31
N THR A 276 13.01 21.49 -9.98
CA THR A 276 13.16 20.20 -9.28
C THR A 276 11.91 19.35 -9.47
N ALA A 277 10.72 19.92 -9.36
CA ALA A 277 9.46 19.21 -9.58
C ALA A 277 9.32 18.71 -11.03
N ARG A 278 9.74 19.51 -12.03
CA ARG A 278 9.77 19.09 -13.44
C ARG A 278 10.74 17.92 -13.66
N ARG A 279 11.92 17.94 -13.02
CA ARG A 279 12.88 16.82 -13.08
C ARG A 279 12.31 15.55 -12.46
N VAL A 280 11.62 15.67 -11.32
CA VAL A 280 10.94 14.53 -10.68
C VAL A 280 9.82 14.00 -11.58
N SER A 281 9.02 14.87 -12.20
CA SER A 281 7.98 14.43 -13.16
C SER A 281 8.57 13.69 -14.35
N ALA A 282 9.72 14.13 -14.87
CA ALA A 282 10.41 13.43 -15.96
C ALA A 282 10.96 12.07 -15.50
N GLU A 283 11.50 11.97 -14.28
CA GLU A 283 11.93 10.70 -13.67
C GLU A 283 10.73 9.74 -13.52
N GLN A 284 9.59 10.22 -13.03
CA GLN A 284 8.36 9.44 -12.90
C GLN A 284 7.86 8.90 -14.24
N ASN A 285 7.87 9.71 -15.28
CA ASN A 285 7.52 9.27 -16.62
C ASN A 285 8.46 8.18 -17.12
N SER A 286 9.76 8.31 -16.88
CA SER A 286 10.74 7.28 -17.26
C SER A 286 10.51 5.95 -16.53
N ILE A 287 10.12 5.99 -15.23
CA ILE A 287 9.77 4.79 -14.46
C ILE A 287 8.54 4.10 -15.06
N LEU A 288 7.51 4.87 -15.44
CA LEU A 288 6.28 4.35 -16.05
C LEU A 288 6.52 3.79 -17.45
N GLU A 289 7.31 4.48 -18.29
CA GLU A 289 7.69 4.00 -19.62
C GLU A 289 8.49 2.70 -19.56
N GLN A 290 9.34 2.56 -18.55
CA GLN A 290 10.09 1.32 -18.36
C GLN A 290 9.15 0.19 -17.94
N GLN A 291 8.17 0.44 -17.07
CA GLN A 291 7.15 -0.55 -16.72
C GLN A 291 6.37 -1.00 -17.96
N GLU A 292 5.89 -0.07 -18.76
CA GLU A 292 5.14 -0.39 -19.99
C GLU A 292 5.96 -1.27 -20.95
N LYS A 293 7.25 -1.00 -21.10
CA LYS A 293 8.15 -1.83 -21.91
C LYS A 293 8.33 -3.24 -21.35
N GLU A 294 8.46 -3.36 -20.01
CA GLU A 294 8.56 -4.66 -19.34
C GLU A 294 7.25 -5.45 -19.50
N ASP A 295 6.09 -4.81 -19.28
CA ASP A 295 4.77 -5.43 -19.44
C ASP A 295 4.55 -5.92 -20.88
N ILE A 296 4.88 -5.11 -21.88
CA ILE A 296 4.83 -5.50 -23.31
C ILE A 296 5.74 -6.70 -23.59
N SER A 297 6.96 -6.71 -23.04
CA SER A 297 7.89 -7.81 -23.21
C SER A 297 7.38 -9.12 -22.59
N GLU A 298 6.75 -9.04 -21.42
CA GLU A 298 6.12 -10.20 -20.76
C GLU A 298 4.92 -10.71 -21.56
N GLU A 299 4.08 -9.81 -22.07
CA GLU A 299 2.98 -10.17 -22.96
C GLU A 299 3.47 -10.87 -24.23
N GLU A 300 4.51 -10.34 -24.88
CA GLU A 300 5.10 -10.97 -26.07
C GLU A 300 5.62 -12.38 -25.76
N LEU A 301 6.23 -12.59 -24.59
CA LEU A 301 6.69 -13.90 -24.16
C LEU A 301 5.49 -14.88 -24.03
N MET A 302 4.44 -14.45 -23.32
CA MET A 302 3.21 -15.26 -23.17
C MET A 302 2.59 -15.59 -24.51
N TYR A 303 2.48 -14.64 -25.44
CA TYR A 303 1.97 -14.90 -26.78
C TYR A 303 2.84 -15.88 -27.59
N THR A 304 4.17 -15.84 -27.41
CA THR A 304 5.05 -16.82 -28.07
C THR A 304 4.87 -18.22 -27.51
N GLU A 305 4.66 -18.36 -26.20
CA GLU A 305 4.34 -19.64 -25.56
C GLU A 305 2.99 -20.18 -26.04
N ILE A 306 1.95 -19.36 -26.06
CA ILE A 306 0.63 -19.74 -26.57
C ILE A 306 0.74 -20.21 -28.02
N LYS A 307 1.42 -19.47 -28.89
CA LYS A 307 1.66 -19.87 -30.29
C LYS A 307 2.43 -21.18 -30.40
N SER A 308 3.40 -21.44 -29.54
CA SER A 308 4.14 -22.69 -29.52
C SER A 308 3.26 -23.87 -29.14
N HIS A 309 2.41 -23.71 -28.13
CA HIS A 309 1.40 -24.70 -27.70
C HIS A 309 0.39 -24.98 -28.81
N TRP A 310 -0.09 -23.97 -29.51
CA TRP A 310 -0.98 -24.15 -30.65
C TRP A 310 -0.34 -24.96 -31.77
N LYS A 311 0.91 -24.64 -32.13
CA LYS A 311 1.67 -25.40 -33.13
C LYS A 311 1.87 -26.85 -32.70
N GLN A 312 2.17 -27.11 -31.45
CA GLN A 312 2.36 -28.45 -30.92
C GLN A 312 1.04 -29.25 -30.96
N ARG A 313 -0.10 -28.65 -30.61
CA ARG A 313 -1.43 -29.26 -30.73
C ARG A 313 -1.77 -29.56 -32.19
N GLU A 314 -1.49 -28.66 -33.11
CA GLU A 314 -1.71 -28.88 -34.54
C GLU A 314 -0.86 -30.04 -35.08
N LEU A 315 0.43 -30.09 -34.70
CA LEU A 315 1.29 -31.22 -35.05
C LEU A 315 0.77 -32.55 -34.48
N THR A 316 0.35 -32.56 -33.22
CA THR A 316 -0.23 -33.76 -32.59
C THR A 316 -1.51 -34.18 -33.30
N ALA A 317 -2.38 -33.25 -33.66
CA ALA A 317 -3.60 -33.56 -34.43
C ALA A 317 -3.28 -34.15 -35.82
N LYS A 318 -2.29 -33.57 -36.53
CA LYS A 318 -1.83 -34.08 -37.83
C LYS A 318 -1.19 -35.48 -37.71
N LEU A 319 -0.40 -35.73 -36.67
CA LEU A 319 0.16 -37.06 -36.39
C LEU A 319 -0.92 -38.06 -36.05
N TRP A 320 -1.92 -37.65 -35.26
CA TRP A 320 -3.07 -38.51 -34.95
C TRP A 320 -3.91 -38.83 -36.18
N ASP A 321 -4.23 -37.84 -37.01
CA ASP A 321 -4.93 -38.06 -38.28
C ASP A 321 -4.16 -39.03 -39.21
N SER A 322 -2.83 -38.88 -39.28
CA SER A 322 -1.95 -39.79 -40.03
C SER A 322 -1.94 -41.21 -39.44
N TYR A 323 -1.92 -41.34 -38.11
CA TYR A 323 -1.98 -42.65 -37.45
C TYR A 323 -3.32 -43.35 -37.69
N VAL A 324 -4.43 -42.63 -37.51
CA VAL A 324 -5.77 -43.12 -37.75
C VAL A 324 -5.97 -43.54 -39.21
N SER A 325 -5.44 -42.78 -40.17
CA SER A 325 -5.52 -43.09 -41.58
C SER A 325 -4.78 -44.38 -41.96
N LYS A 326 -3.73 -44.73 -41.21
CA LYS A 326 -2.94 -45.96 -41.46
C LYS A 326 -3.48 -47.19 -40.73
N THR A 327 -4.19 -47.02 -39.63
CA THR A 327 -4.56 -48.12 -38.71
C THR A 327 -6.05 -48.44 -38.71
N SER A 328 -6.90 -47.57 -39.28
CA SER A 328 -8.38 -47.73 -39.26
C SER A 328 -8.98 -47.57 -40.64
N ASN A 329 -10.27 -47.94 -40.80
CA ASN A 329 -11.01 -47.74 -42.03
C ASN A 329 -11.27 -46.22 -42.23
N TYR A 330 -10.27 -45.56 -42.81
CA TYR A 330 -10.12 -44.07 -42.89
C TYR A 330 -11.34 -43.42 -43.55
N GLU A 331 -11.94 -44.02 -44.54
CA GLU A 331 -13.11 -43.44 -45.24
C GLU A 331 -14.34 -43.32 -44.34
N VAL A 332 -14.60 -44.31 -43.50
CA VAL A 332 -15.73 -44.28 -42.54
C VAL A 332 -15.48 -43.21 -41.48
N LEU A 333 -14.24 -43.09 -40.97
CA LEU A 333 -13.90 -42.06 -39.98
C LEU A 333 -13.91 -40.64 -40.56
N LYS A 334 -13.53 -40.48 -41.82
CA LYS A 334 -13.59 -39.20 -42.54
C LYS A 334 -15.06 -38.77 -42.73
N GLU A 335 -15.96 -39.70 -43.07
CA GLU A 335 -17.38 -39.37 -43.14
C GLU A 335 -17.99 -38.99 -41.78
N VAL A 336 -17.65 -39.71 -40.72
CA VAL A 336 -18.10 -39.39 -39.35
C VAL A 336 -17.61 -38.03 -38.93
N LYS A 337 -16.33 -37.68 -39.19
CA LYS A 337 -15.75 -36.36 -38.92
C LYS A 337 -16.49 -35.29 -39.72
N ALA A 338 -16.71 -35.48 -41.00
CA ALA A 338 -17.43 -34.52 -41.85
C ALA A 338 -18.91 -34.33 -41.41
N ARG A 339 -19.57 -35.38 -40.95
CA ARG A 339 -20.94 -35.29 -40.40
C ARG A 339 -20.95 -34.49 -39.09
N ARG A 340 -19.95 -34.72 -38.23
CA ARG A 340 -19.81 -33.99 -36.95
C ARG A 340 -19.51 -32.51 -37.17
N GLU A 341 -18.62 -32.19 -38.11
CA GLU A 341 -18.32 -30.80 -38.49
C GLU A 341 -19.54 -30.07 -39.04
N LYS A 342 -20.30 -30.74 -39.97
CA LYS A 342 -21.57 -30.19 -40.46
C LYS A 342 -22.62 -30.01 -39.37
N TYR A 343 -22.67 -30.91 -38.40
CA TYR A 343 -23.59 -30.78 -37.26
C TYR A 343 -23.22 -29.60 -36.37
N ILE A 344 -21.94 -29.43 -36.09
CA ILE A 344 -21.42 -28.27 -35.32
C ILE A 344 -21.71 -26.97 -36.08
N GLU A 345 -21.47 -26.95 -37.38
CA GLU A 345 -21.69 -25.78 -38.21
C GLU A 345 -23.20 -25.44 -38.35
N SER A 346 -24.06 -26.46 -38.49
CA SER A 346 -25.51 -26.28 -38.49
C SER A 346 -26.07 -25.83 -37.13
N SER A 347 -25.42 -26.21 -36.05
CA SER A 347 -25.76 -25.74 -34.70
C SER A 347 -25.32 -24.28 -34.45
N ARG A 348 -24.25 -23.85 -35.14
CA ARG A 348 -23.79 -22.42 -35.11
C ARG A 348 -24.69 -21.52 -35.96
N THR A 349 -25.24 -22.00 -37.06
CA THR A 349 -26.07 -21.22 -38.00
C THR A 349 -27.55 -21.15 -37.65
N LYS A 350 -28.02 -21.93 -36.66
CA LYS A 350 -29.38 -21.74 -36.16
C LYS A 350 -29.44 -20.44 -35.36
N PRO A 351 -30.29 -19.47 -35.79
CA PRO A 351 -30.52 -18.29 -34.97
C PRO A 351 -31.07 -18.77 -33.62
N LYS A 352 -30.35 -18.57 -32.56
CA LYS A 352 -30.88 -18.73 -31.20
C LYS A 352 -32.01 -17.73 -31.06
N HIS A 353 -33.23 -18.24 -30.90
CA HIS A 353 -34.38 -17.46 -30.49
C HIS A 353 -33.96 -16.63 -29.29
N GLU A 354 -34.28 -15.35 -29.36
CA GLU A 354 -34.13 -14.40 -28.27
C GLU A 354 -34.95 -14.86 -27.07
N ASP A 355 -34.35 -15.60 -26.18
CA ASP A 355 -34.91 -15.77 -24.86
C ASP A 355 -33.78 -16.01 -23.84
N ALA A 356 -33.74 -15.11 -22.90
CA ALA A 356 -33.01 -15.15 -21.63
C ALA A 356 -31.48 -15.20 -21.73
N ALA A 357 -30.87 -14.17 -21.18
CA ALA A 357 -29.48 -14.20 -20.81
C ALA A 357 -29.21 -15.43 -19.93
N VAL A 358 -28.58 -16.42 -20.51
CA VAL A 358 -28.19 -17.64 -19.78
C VAL A 358 -26.92 -17.25 -19.00
N HIS A 359 -27.09 -16.99 -17.71
CA HIS A 359 -25.96 -16.88 -16.81
C HIS A 359 -25.34 -18.26 -16.60
N HIS A 360 -24.24 -18.54 -17.26
CA HIS A 360 -23.39 -19.65 -16.90
C HIS A 360 -22.49 -19.24 -15.76
N THR A 361 -22.74 -19.80 -14.60
CA THR A 361 -21.88 -19.60 -13.42
C THR A 361 -21.06 -20.88 -13.25
N GLU A 362 -19.78 -20.81 -13.54
CA GLU A 362 -18.86 -21.93 -13.29
C GLU A 362 -18.00 -21.60 -12.03
N HIS A 363 -17.93 -22.56 -11.11
CA HIS A 363 -17.12 -22.50 -9.93
C HIS A 363 -15.69 -22.97 -10.24
N PHE A 364 -14.73 -22.08 -10.16
CA PHE A 364 -13.32 -22.43 -10.31
C PHE A 364 -12.56 -21.99 -9.06
N ILE A 365 -12.08 -22.95 -8.24
CA ILE A 365 -11.21 -22.74 -7.06
C ILE A 365 -11.66 -21.55 -6.19
N GLY A 366 -12.91 -21.56 -5.71
CA GLY A 366 -13.47 -20.54 -4.83
C GLY A 366 -13.74 -19.18 -5.50
N GLN A 367 -13.73 -19.10 -6.82
CA GLN A 367 -14.10 -17.91 -7.59
C GLN A 367 -15.27 -18.24 -8.51
N VAL A 368 -16.27 -17.36 -8.56
CA VAL A 368 -17.39 -17.44 -9.47
C VAL A 368 -17.10 -16.59 -10.69
N LEU A 369 -17.04 -17.20 -11.87
CA LEU A 369 -16.93 -16.53 -13.15
C LEU A 369 -18.33 -16.36 -13.74
N SER A 370 -18.85 -15.15 -13.79
CA SER A 370 -20.09 -14.85 -14.51
C SER A 370 -19.75 -14.30 -15.90
N VAL A 371 -20.30 -14.94 -16.94
CA VAL A 371 -20.11 -14.52 -18.32
C VAL A 371 -21.40 -13.87 -18.80
N GLU A 372 -21.39 -12.55 -18.98
CA GLU A 372 -22.49 -11.83 -19.63
C GLU A 372 -22.21 -11.62 -21.10
N ARG A 373 -23.15 -12.04 -21.94
CA ARG A 373 -23.12 -11.74 -23.37
C ARG A 373 -23.83 -10.41 -23.62
N THR A 374 -23.08 -9.38 -23.98
CA THR A 374 -23.65 -8.09 -24.39
C THR A 374 -23.89 -8.11 -25.89
N ASP A 375 -25.15 -8.00 -26.30
CA ASP A 375 -25.54 -7.73 -27.69
C ASP A 375 -25.29 -6.25 -27.98
N SER A 376 -24.08 -5.90 -28.41
CA SER A 376 -23.81 -4.62 -29.07
C SER A 376 -23.39 -4.90 -30.50
N GLN A 377 -23.88 -4.09 -31.44
CA GLN A 377 -23.48 -4.12 -32.85
C GLN A 377 -21.98 -3.86 -33.02
N GLY A 378 -21.19 -4.90 -32.85
CA GLY A 378 -19.75 -4.92 -33.00
C GLY A 378 -19.22 -6.34 -32.83
N PRO A 379 -17.97 -6.64 -33.13
CA PRO A 379 -17.44 -7.98 -32.88
C PRO A 379 -17.73 -8.35 -31.44
N ALA A 380 -18.41 -9.51 -31.24
CA ALA A 380 -19.00 -9.93 -29.97
C ALA A 380 -17.96 -9.91 -28.86
N GLY A 381 -18.01 -8.87 -28.03
CA GLY A 381 -17.17 -8.74 -26.83
C GLY A 381 -17.77 -9.57 -25.70
N VAL A 382 -17.03 -10.50 -25.15
CA VAL A 382 -17.38 -11.22 -23.93
C VAL A 382 -16.80 -10.44 -22.75
N LYS A 383 -17.68 -9.88 -21.91
CA LYS A 383 -17.24 -9.23 -20.68
C LYS A 383 -17.13 -10.27 -19.57
N LEU A 384 -15.91 -10.56 -19.15
CA LEU A 384 -15.64 -11.43 -18.01
C LEU A 384 -15.62 -10.58 -16.74
N THR A 385 -16.54 -10.87 -15.81
CA THR A 385 -16.52 -10.24 -14.48
C THR A 385 -16.17 -11.29 -13.44
N LEU A 386 -15.02 -11.12 -12.79
CA LEU A 386 -14.61 -11.93 -11.65
C LEU A 386 -15.30 -11.39 -10.38
N ALA A 387 -16.23 -12.17 -9.83
CA ALA A 387 -16.82 -11.88 -8.53
C ALA A 387 -16.30 -12.91 -7.51
N ARG A 388 -15.76 -12.43 -6.42
CA ARG A 388 -15.34 -13.27 -5.29
C ARG A 388 -16.61 -13.61 -4.50
N ALA A 389 -17.03 -14.89 -4.52
CA ALA A 389 -18.12 -15.34 -3.67
C ALA A 389 -17.65 -15.44 -2.21
N PRO A 390 -18.48 -15.01 -1.23
CA PRO A 390 -18.22 -15.33 0.16
C PRO A 390 -18.21 -16.85 0.35
N ILE A 391 -17.27 -17.37 1.11
CA ILE A 391 -17.06 -18.81 1.36
C ILE A 391 -18.33 -19.47 1.95
N GLU A 392 -19.19 -18.72 2.59
CA GLU A 392 -20.43 -19.21 3.21
C GLU A 392 -21.57 -19.52 2.24
N ALA A 393 -21.55 -18.97 1.03
CA ALA A 393 -22.61 -19.25 0.03
C ALA A 393 -22.42 -20.58 -0.73
N ALA A 394 -21.21 -21.16 -0.68
CA ALA A 394 -20.88 -22.40 -1.38
C ALA A 394 -21.29 -23.68 -0.63
N CYS A 395 -21.73 -23.56 0.64
CA CYS A 395 -22.01 -24.72 1.49
C CYS A 395 -23.51 -25.05 1.68
N GLN A 396 -24.45 -24.35 1.04
CA GLN A 396 -25.89 -24.53 1.32
C GLN A 396 -26.71 -25.26 0.25
N ASP A 397 -26.18 -25.58 -0.90
CA ASP A 397 -26.89 -26.38 -1.86
C ASP A 397 -26.03 -27.61 -2.25
N GLU A 398 -26.28 -28.73 -1.62
CA GLU A 398 -26.39 -30.10 -2.13
C GLU A 398 -26.15 -31.14 -1.04
N VAL A 399 -27.25 -31.68 -0.54
CA VAL A 399 -27.31 -33.02 0.03
C VAL A 399 -27.82 -33.95 -1.08
N GLY A 400 -26.88 -34.58 -1.77
CA GLY A 400 -27.14 -35.63 -2.71
C GLY A 400 -25.88 -36.52 -2.85
N PRO A 401 -25.98 -37.83 -3.10
CA PRO A 401 -24.99 -38.80 -2.69
C PRO A 401 -23.73 -38.80 -3.54
N THR A 402 -22.65 -38.91 -2.83
CA THR A 402 -21.27 -39.20 -3.21
C THR A 402 -21.11 -40.18 -4.36
N THR A 403 -20.46 -39.76 -5.45
CA THR A 403 -19.56 -40.62 -6.22
C THR A 403 -18.31 -39.81 -6.55
N GLN A 404 -17.21 -40.32 -6.08
CA GLN A 404 -15.87 -39.88 -6.39
C GLN A 404 -15.59 -40.10 -7.87
N ASP A 405 -15.20 -39.06 -8.58
CA ASP A 405 -14.24 -39.20 -9.67
C ASP A 405 -13.48 -37.86 -9.81
N PRO A 406 -12.16 -37.90 -9.78
CA PRO A 406 -11.32 -36.73 -9.99
C PRO A 406 -11.10 -36.56 -11.51
N GLU A 407 -11.02 -35.32 -11.95
CA GLU A 407 -10.64 -34.86 -13.29
C GLU A 407 -11.81 -34.42 -14.19
N TYR A 408 -12.20 -33.16 -13.99
CA TYR A 408 -12.76 -32.39 -15.07
C TYR A 408 -11.98 -31.03 -15.19
N PHE A 409 -10.99 -31.07 -16.06
CA PHE A 409 -10.49 -29.83 -16.68
C PHE A 409 -11.46 -29.43 -17.77
N SER A 410 -12.40 -28.54 -17.51
CA SER A 410 -13.16 -27.89 -18.55
C SER A 410 -12.36 -26.76 -19.17
N THR A 411 -11.88 -26.97 -20.38
CA THR A 411 -11.27 -25.95 -21.22
C THR A 411 -12.34 -24.97 -21.67
N VAL A 412 -12.31 -23.76 -21.18
CA VAL A 412 -13.10 -22.65 -21.72
C VAL A 412 -12.57 -22.33 -23.11
N SER A 413 -13.32 -22.69 -24.17
CA SER A 413 -13.04 -22.23 -25.52
C SER A 413 -13.54 -20.80 -25.66
N ILE A 414 -12.61 -19.84 -25.62
CA ILE A 414 -12.87 -18.48 -26.09
C ILE A 414 -12.98 -18.57 -27.61
N LYS A 415 -14.14 -18.27 -28.14
CA LYS A 415 -14.36 -18.13 -29.59
C LYS A 415 -14.35 -16.67 -29.94
N ASP A 416 -13.54 -16.34 -30.93
CA ASP A 416 -13.51 -15.07 -31.66
C ASP A 416 -14.90 -14.66 -32.20
#